data_3484b045b9b77fa6a93d3eec7e950721
#
_entry.id   3484b045b9b77fa6a93d3eec7e950721
#
_cell.length_a   1.000
_cell.length_b   1.000
_cell.length_c   1.000
_cell.angle_alpha   90.00
_cell.angle_beta   90.00
_cell.angle_gamma   90.00
#
_symmetry.space_group_name_H-M   'P 1'
#
loop_
_entity.id
_entity.type
_entity.pdbx_description
1 polymer ?
#
loop_
_entity_poly.entity_id
_entity_poly.type
_entity_poly.pdbx_seq_one_letter_code
_entity_poly.pdbx_strand_id
1 'polypeptide(L)'
;MTRVAQYPIEPMFLHRWSPRAMNGQPLSEESLWRLFEAAHWAPSGGNSQSWRFVYAIAGEPEFAGLFDLLADGNKIWCERAGALLVVLSQSVLENGRANPTHAFDAGAAWMSLALQGSAMGLVVHGMAGFDAERARVTLGVPDNFAVNIMIAVGHPGRVEDLPEKLRPREQPSLRRPVTELAFKGRLPR
;
A
#
# COMPACT_ATOMS: atom_id res chain seq x y z
N MET A 1 -20.23 8.71 -4.60
CA MET A 1 -21.01 7.48 -4.95
C MET A 1 -21.04 6.55 -3.75
N THR A 2 -22.21 5.98 -3.40
CA THR A 2 -22.31 5.01 -2.31
C THR A 2 -21.90 3.62 -2.81
N ARG A 3 -20.97 2.97 -2.11
CA ARG A 3 -20.60 1.58 -2.39
C ARG A 3 -21.64 0.65 -1.75
N VAL A 4 -22.14 -0.30 -2.52
CA VAL A 4 -23.10 -1.30 -2.06
C VAL A 4 -22.54 -2.69 -2.38
N ALA A 5 -22.51 -3.57 -1.40
CA ALA A 5 -22.12 -4.96 -1.58
C ALA A 5 -23.25 -5.75 -2.27
N GLN A 6 -22.90 -6.61 -3.21
CA GLN A 6 -23.86 -7.55 -3.85
C GLN A 6 -24.23 -8.72 -2.93
N TYR A 7 -23.33 -9.06 -2.01
CA TYR A 7 -23.48 -10.10 -0.99
C TYR A 7 -23.10 -9.53 0.39
N PRO A 8 -23.65 -10.02 1.49
CA PRO A 8 -23.27 -9.56 2.82
C PRO A 8 -21.79 -9.80 3.08
N ILE A 9 -21.08 -8.72 3.45
CA ILE A 9 -19.66 -8.75 3.84
C ILE A 9 -19.42 -7.78 5.00
N GLU A 10 -18.29 -7.92 5.68
CA GLU A 10 -17.89 -6.99 6.73
C GLU A 10 -17.73 -5.56 6.18
N PRO A 11 -18.29 -4.55 6.86
CA PRO A 11 -18.32 -3.16 6.40
C PRO A 11 -16.93 -2.55 6.11
N MET A 12 -15.89 -3.02 6.77
CA MET A 12 -14.52 -2.55 6.58
C MET A 12 -14.03 -2.66 5.12
N PHE A 13 -14.49 -3.68 4.37
CA PHE A 13 -14.14 -3.86 2.96
C PHE A 13 -14.77 -2.79 2.06
N LEU A 14 -15.95 -2.30 2.41
CA LEU A 14 -16.61 -1.21 1.69
C LEU A 14 -16.05 0.17 2.07
N HIS A 15 -15.70 0.36 3.34
CA HIS A 15 -15.21 1.64 3.85
C HIS A 15 -13.78 1.94 3.38
N ARG A 16 -12.91 0.92 3.35
CA ARG A 16 -11.52 1.11 2.91
C ARG A 16 -11.46 1.55 1.43
N TRP A 17 -10.84 2.65 1.18
CA TRP A 17 -10.43 3.12 -0.14
C TRP A 17 -9.04 3.76 -0.07
N SER A 18 -8.56 4.34 -1.16
CA SER A 18 -7.21 4.93 -1.23
C SER A 18 -7.31 6.42 -1.55
N PRO A 19 -7.59 7.26 -0.55
CA PRO A 19 -7.56 8.72 -0.68
C PRO A 19 -6.14 9.20 -1.00
N ARG A 20 -6.05 10.48 -1.44
CA ARG A 20 -4.78 11.21 -1.62
C ARG A 20 -4.66 12.41 -0.70
N ALA A 21 -5.80 12.96 -0.28
CA ALA A 21 -5.81 14.14 0.60
C ALA A 21 -5.31 13.75 1.99
N MET A 22 -4.13 14.25 2.32
CA MET A 22 -3.50 14.12 3.64
C MET A 22 -3.17 15.50 4.19
N ASN A 23 -3.10 15.63 5.53
CA ASN A 23 -2.96 16.93 6.19
C ASN A 23 -1.50 17.38 6.40
N GLY A 24 -0.51 16.52 6.12
CA GLY A 24 0.91 16.82 6.25
C GLY A 24 1.48 16.58 7.65
N GLN A 25 0.67 16.15 8.63
CA GLN A 25 1.19 15.82 9.95
C GLN A 25 2.00 14.52 9.90
N PRO A 26 3.19 14.50 10.53
CA PRO A 26 3.96 13.26 10.70
C PRO A 26 3.13 12.17 11.37
N LEU A 27 3.31 10.93 10.95
CA LEU A 27 2.69 9.80 11.61
C LEU A 27 3.54 9.41 12.83
N SER A 28 2.90 9.03 13.93
CA SER A 28 3.65 8.50 15.08
C SER A 28 4.20 7.09 14.79
N GLU A 29 5.37 6.76 15.35
CA GLU A 29 5.91 5.39 15.28
C GLU A 29 4.91 4.36 15.79
N GLU A 30 4.21 4.62 16.89
CA GLU A 30 3.18 3.74 17.44
C GLU A 30 2.11 3.42 16.39
N SER A 31 1.64 4.42 15.64
CA SER A 31 0.66 4.21 14.56
C SER A 31 1.21 3.34 13.46
N LEU A 32 2.48 3.53 13.05
CA LEU A 32 3.14 2.69 12.06
C LEU A 32 3.30 1.25 12.54
N TRP A 33 3.74 1.05 13.78
CA TRP A 33 3.88 -0.31 14.33
C TRP A 33 2.56 -1.06 14.41
N ARG A 34 1.44 -0.38 14.69
CA ARG A 34 0.09 -0.98 14.59
C ARG A 34 -0.27 -1.42 13.19
N LEU A 35 0.18 -0.70 12.16
CA LEU A 35 0.00 -1.10 10.76
C LEU A 35 0.85 -2.31 10.41
N PHE A 36 2.12 -2.32 10.84
CA PHE A 36 3.02 -3.46 10.62
C PHE A 36 2.55 -4.70 11.36
N GLU A 37 2.03 -4.54 12.57
CA GLU A 37 1.43 -5.66 13.31
C GLU A 37 0.27 -6.30 12.55
N ALA A 38 -0.63 -5.50 11.97
CA ALA A 38 -1.70 -6.04 11.14
C ALA A 38 -1.17 -6.76 9.88
N ALA A 39 -0.13 -6.22 9.25
CA ALA A 39 0.53 -6.87 8.12
C ALA A 39 1.22 -8.18 8.51
N HIS A 40 1.80 -8.23 9.70
CA HIS A 40 2.47 -9.41 10.26
C HIS A 40 1.55 -10.64 10.34
N TRP A 41 0.26 -10.46 10.61
CA TRP A 41 -0.73 -11.52 10.70
C TRP A 41 -1.31 -12.00 9.35
N ALA A 42 -0.80 -11.48 8.22
CA ALA A 42 -1.22 -11.96 6.93
C ALA A 42 -0.78 -13.42 6.69
N PRO A 43 -1.56 -14.23 5.96
CA PRO A 43 -1.13 -15.57 5.56
C PRO A 43 -0.02 -15.51 4.53
N SER A 44 0.83 -16.55 4.49
CA SER A 44 1.87 -16.71 3.47
C SER A 44 2.14 -18.17 3.15
N GLY A 45 2.61 -18.46 1.96
CA GLY A 45 2.99 -19.80 1.53
C GLY A 45 4.05 -20.41 2.44
N GLY A 46 3.73 -21.57 3.07
CA GLY A 46 4.63 -22.22 4.02
C GLY A 46 5.01 -21.36 5.23
N ASN A 47 4.20 -20.36 5.56
CA ASN A 47 4.49 -19.36 6.60
C ASN A 47 5.81 -18.62 6.39
N SER A 48 6.18 -18.37 5.14
CA SER A 48 7.47 -17.76 4.75
C SER A 48 7.63 -16.32 5.20
N GLN A 49 6.53 -15.60 5.41
CA GLN A 49 6.50 -14.20 5.86
C GLN A 49 7.52 -13.34 5.09
N SER A 50 7.45 -13.44 3.77
CA SER A 50 8.47 -12.94 2.83
C SER A 50 8.53 -11.42 2.72
N TRP A 51 7.52 -10.68 3.22
CA TRP A 51 7.44 -9.23 3.14
C TRP A 51 8.45 -8.52 4.05
N ARG A 52 8.92 -7.37 3.59
CA ARG A 52 9.68 -6.38 4.39
C ARG A 52 9.15 -5.00 4.07
N PHE A 53 9.22 -4.10 5.04
CA PHE A 53 8.84 -2.71 4.89
C PHE A 53 10.04 -1.83 5.21
N VAL A 54 10.45 -1.00 4.25
CA VAL A 54 11.36 0.12 4.50
C VAL A 54 10.48 1.37 4.60
N TYR A 55 10.64 2.17 5.64
CA TYR A 55 9.78 3.33 5.86
C TYR A 55 10.56 4.55 6.33
N ALA A 56 9.94 5.73 6.17
CA ALA A 56 10.38 6.99 6.75
C ALA A 56 9.17 7.84 7.13
N ILE A 57 9.29 8.59 8.21
CA ILE A 57 8.26 9.49 8.73
C ILE A 57 8.53 10.91 8.20
N ALA A 58 7.48 11.67 7.92
CA ALA A 58 7.61 13.05 7.48
C ALA A 58 8.38 13.89 8.49
N GLY A 59 9.35 14.67 8.01
CA GLY A 59 10.26 15.46 8.82
C GLY A 59 11.56 14.76 9.22
N GLU A 60 11.69 13.45 9.00
CA GLU A 60 12.93 12.71 9.16
C GLU A 60 13.82 12.82 7.90
N PRO A 61 15.15 12.74 8.03
CA PRO A 61 16.09 12.84 6.91
C PRO A 61 15.83 11.82 5.80
N GLU A 62 15.41 10.61 6.17
CA GLU A 62 15.17 9.48 5.27
C GLU A 62 13.93 9.69 4.37
N PHE A 63 12.99 10.53 4.81
CA PHE A 63 11.75 10.79 4.07
C PHE A 63 12.03 11.37 2.66
N ALA A 64 12.97 12.29 2.54
CA ALA A 64 13.35 12.89 1.28
C ALA A 64 13.85 11.83 0.28
N GLY A 65 14.63 10.85 0.77
CA GLY A 65 15.13 9.74 -0.06
C GLY A 65 14.02 8.88 -0.63
N LEU A 66 13.00 8.53 0.18
CA LEU A 66 11.85 7.77 -0.30
C LEU A 66 10.95 8.62 -1.20
N PHE A 67 10.74 9.89 -0.87
CA PHE A 67 9.94 10.82 -1.67
C PHE A 67 10.51 10.99 -3.09
N ASP A 68 11.82 11.07 -3.22
CA ASP A 68 12.51 11.22 -4.50
C ASP A 68 12.35 10.04 -5.44
N LEU A 69 12.03 8.86 -4.91
CA LEU A 69 11.73 7.66 -5.71
C LEU A 69 10.38 7.74 -6.43
N LEU A 70 9.47 8.60 -5.96
CA LEU A 70 8.13 8.71 -6.54
C LEU A 70 8.17 9.33 -7.93
N ALA A 71 7.31 8.83 -8.83
CA ALA A 71 7.01 9.51 -10.08
C ALA A 71 6.31 10.86 -9.82
N ASP A 72 6.50 11.84 -10.71
CA ASP A 72 5.97 13.21 -10.55
C ASP A 72 4.46 13.25 -10.30
N GLY A 73 3.70 12.34 -10.93
CA GLY A 73 2.26 12.23 -10.71
C GLY A 73 1.86 11.84 -9.28
N ASN A 74 2.77 11.24 -8.51
CA ASN A 74 2.58 10.92 -7.10
C ASN A 74 3.21 11.98 -6.18
N LYS A 75 4.34 12.56 -6.55
CA LYS A 75 4.99 13.63 -5.77
C LYS A 75 4.03 14.75 -5.42
N ILE A 76 3.22 15.21 -6.39
CA ILE A 76 2.30 16.35 -6.27
C ILE A 76 1.25 16.25 -5.16
N TRP A 77 1.04 15.09 -4.57
CA TRP A 77 0.11 14.90 -3.46
C TRP A 77 0.76 14.19 -2.25
N CYS A 78 1.86 13.45 -2.47
CA CYS A 78 2.60 12.78 -1.41
C CYS A 78 3.44 13.74 -0.54
N GLU A 79 3.62 15.00 -0.93
CA GLU A 79 4.27 16.02 -0.11
C GLU A 79 3.63 16.16 1.27
N ARG A 80 2.35 15.80 1.39
CA ARG A 80 1.58 15.85 2.63
C ARG A 80 1.37 14.48 3.28
N ALA A 81 2.11 13.46 2.84
CA ALA A 81 2.10 12.17 3.51
C ALA A 81 2.77 12.26 4.89
N GLY A 82 2.19 11.58 5.89
CA GLY A 82 2.77 11.49 7.22
C GLY A 82 3.90 10.46 7.32
N ALA A 83 3.90 9.48 6.42
CA ALA A 83 4.97 8.50 6.22
C ALA A 83 4.93 7.92 4.81
N LEU A 84 6.09 7.48 4.32
CA LEU A 84 6.24 6.72 3.08
C LEU A 84 6.85 5.36 3.39
N LEU A 85 6.36 4.33 2.70
CA LEU A 85 6.86 2.96 2.84
C LEU A 85 7.19 2.38 1.48
N VAL A 86 8.18 1.48 1.43
CA VAL A 86 8.47 0.60 0.30
C VAL A 86 8.23 -0.83 0.74
N VAL A 87 7.42 -1.56 -0.01
CA VAL A 87 7.13 -2.98 0.24
C VAL A 87 8.07 -3.82 -0.58
N LEU A 88 8.86 -4.63 0.09
CA LEU A 88 9.77 -5.62 -0.49
C LEU A 88 9.21 -7.01 -0.22
N SER A 89 9.61 -7.98 -1.06
CA SER A 89 9.31 -9.39 -0.80
C SER A 89 10.46 -10.30 -1.21
N GLN A 90 10.76 -11.30 -0.38
CA GLN A 90 11.83 -12.26 -0.59
C GLN A 90 11.45 -13.24 -1.70
N SER A 91 12.01 -13.03 -2.90
CA SER A 91 11.78 -13.84 -4.11
C SER A 91 12.59 -15.12 -4.15
N VAL A 92 13.71 -15.18 -3.41
CA VAL A 92 14.53 -16.38 -3.24
C VAL A 92 14.75 -16.62 -1.75
N LEU A 93 14.40 -17.80 -1.28
CA LEU A 93 14.51 -18.21 0.12
C LEU A 93 16.00 -18.42 0.50
N GLU A 94 16.31 -18.47 1.80
CA GLU A 94 17.68 -18.66 2.32
C GLU A 94 18.36 -19.95 1.82
N ASN A 95 17.57 -20.97 1.52
CA ASN A 95 18.06 -22.24 0.95
C ASN A 95 18.26 -22.19 -0.58
N GLY A 96 18.20 -21.00 -1.20
CA GLY A 96 18.38 -20.78 -2.64
C GLY A 96 17.18 -21.13 -3.52
N ARG A 97 16.05 -21.61 -2.95
CA ARG A 97 14.85 -21.93 -3.73
C ARG A 97 14.05 -20.67 -4.04
N ALA A 98 13.53 -20.60 -5.26
CA ALA A 98 12.56 -19.56 -5.64
C ALA A 98 11.34 -19.63 -4.73
N ASN A 99 10.83 -18.45 -4.34
CA ASN A 99 9.57 -18.29 -3.61
C ASN A 99 8.49 -17.76 -4.58
N PRO A 100 7.74 -18.59 -5.27
CA PRO A 100 6.82 -18.15 -6.33
C PRO A 100 5.63 -17.36 -5.80
N THR A 101 5.35 -17.42 -4.49
CA THR A 101 4.22 -16.73 -3.86
C THR A 101 4.61 -15.39 -3.24
N HIS A 102 5.88 -15.00 -3.25
CA HIS A 102 6.40 -13.84 -2.52
C HIS A 102 5.59 -12.54 -2.74
N ALA A 103 5.24 -12.24 -3.98
CA ALA A 103 4.49 -11.02 -4.32
C ALA A 103 3.01 -11.12 -3.92
N PHE A 104 2.41 -12.32 -4.03
CA PHE A 104 1.05 -12.59 -3.58
C PHE A 104 0.93 -12.44 -2.06
N ASP A 105 1.87 -13.03 -1.32
CA ASP A 105 1.94 -12.96 0.14
C ASP A 105 2.15 -11.50 0.60
N ALA A 106 3.02 -10.74 -0.07
CA ALA A 106 3.23 -9.32 0.20
C ALA A 106 1.96 -8.48 -0.08
N GLY A 107 1.18 -8.86 -1.10
CA GLY A 107 -0.13 -8.26 -1.38
C GLY A 107 -1.14 -8.51 -0.26
N ALA A 108 -1.13 -9.70 0.36
CA ALA A 108 -1.95 -10.02 1.52
C ALA A 108 -1.55 -9.18 2.74
N ALA A 109 -0.25 -9.05 3.02
CA ALA A 109 0.29 -8.21 4.09
C ALA A 109 -0.08 -6.73 3.88
N TRP A 110 0.06 -6.22 2.64
CA TRP A 110 -0.36 -4.87 2.29
C TRP A 110 -1.85 -4.64 2.52
N MET A 111 -2.71 -5.59 2.15
CA MET A 111 -4.15 -5.44 2.36
C MET A 111 -4.51 -5.40 3.85
N SER A 112 -3.87 -6.23 4.69
CA SER A 112 -4.05 -6.21 6.15
C SER A 112 -3.66 -4.86 6.74
N LEU A 113 -2.51 -4.30 6.33
CA LEU A 113 -2.05 -2.96 6.69
C LEU A 113 -3.07 -1.88 6.29
N ALA A 114 -3.59 -1.96 5.06
CA ALA A 114 -4.54 -0.97 4.53
C ALA A 114 -5.90 -1.01 5.25
N LEU A 115 -6.37 -2.19 5.64
CA LEU A 115 -7.59 -2.36 6.45
C LEU A 115 -7.40 -1.79 7.84
N GLN A 116 -6.28 -2.10 8.51
CA GLN A 116 -5.94 -1.55 9.82
C GLN A 116 -5.86 -0.02 9.78
N GLY A 117 -5.18 0.54 8.78
CA GLY A 117 -5.08 1.98 8.62
C GLY A 117 -6.44 2.64 8.42
N SER A 118 -7.32 2.04 7.60
CA SER A 118 -8.69 2.49 7.43
C SER A 118 -9.49 2.45 8.75
N ALA A 119 -9.33 1.39 9.53
CA ALA A 119 -9.97 1.26 10.85
C ALA A 119 -9.47 2.30 11.86
N MET A 120 -8.21 2.76 11.71
CA MET A 120 -7.62 3.84 12.51
C MET A 120 -7.98 5.24 11.98
N GLY A 121 -8.77 5.36 10.93
CA GLY A 121 -9.10 6.64 10.30
C GLY A 121 -7.95 7.26 9.51
N LEU A 122 -6.94 6.48 9.15
CA LEU A 122 -5.80 6.93 8.35
C LEU A 122 -6.06 6.76 6.85
N VAL A 123 -5.39 7.59 6.07
CA VAL A 123 -5.21 7.40 4.63
C VAL A 123 -4.10 6.38 4.43
N VAL A 124 -4.37 5.34 3.61
CA VAL A 124 -3.37 4.36 3.15
C VAL A 124 -3.53 4.19 1.65
N HIS A 125 -2.50 4.57 0.89
CA HIS A 125 -2.55 4.59 -0.58
C HIS A 125 -1.34 3.89 -1.18
N GLY A 126 -1.55 2.73 -1.84
CA GLY A 126 -0.51 2.01 -2.57
C GLY A 126 -0.26 2.62 -3.95
N MET A 127 1.01 2.75 -4.34
CA MET A 127 1.45 3.42 -5.56
C MET A 127 2.41 2.54 -6.36
N ALA A 128 2.07 2.30 -7.64
CA ALA A 128 2.99 1.67 -8.60
C ALA A 128 3.86 2.70 -9.34
N GLY A 129 3.52 4.00 -9.27
CA GLY A 129 4.25 5.06 -9.94
C GLY A 129 5.47 5.52 -9.13
N PHE A 130 6.56 4.79 -9.19
CA PHE A 130 7.86 5.09 -8.60
C PHE A 130 8.97 4.38 -9.38
N ASP A 131 10.22 4.75 -9.15
CA ASP A 131 11.40 4.15 -9.76
C ASP A 131 11.90 2.97 -8.90
N ALA A 132 11.49 1.75 -9.26
CA ALA A 132 11.82 0.53 -8.52
C ALA A 132 13.32 0.16 -8.61
N GLU A 133 13.97 0.43 -9.73
CA GLU A 133 15.40 0.15 -9.90
C GLU A 133 16.23 1.13 -9.04
N ARG A 134 15.89 2.40 -9.07
CA ARG A 134 16.51 3.38 -8.18
C ARG A 134 16.25 3.07 -6.71
N ALA A 135 15.03 2.60 -6.36
CA ALA A 135 14.71 2.16 -5.00
C ALA A 135 15.61 1.01 -4.56
N ARG A 136 15.84 0.02 -5.43
CA ARG A 136 16.77 -1.09 -5.16
C ARG A 136 18.16 -0.60 -4.76
N VAL A 137 18.71 0.30 -5.55
CA VAL A 137 20.06 0.86 -5.31
C VAL A 137 20.09 1.73 -4.04
N THR A 138 19.16 2.67 -3.95
CA THR A 138 19.13 3.65 -2.85
C THR A 138 18.91 3.01 -1.48
N LEU A 139 18.09 1.94 -1.44
CA LEU A 139 17.75 1.25 -0.18
C LEU A 139 18.63 0.02 0.09
N GLY A 140 19.59 -0.26 -0.77
CA GLY A 140 20.47 -1.43 -0.62
C GLY A 140 19.71 -2.75 -0.63
N VAL A 141 18.67 -2.89 -1.49
CA VAL A 141 17.83 -4.09 -1.55
C VAL A 141 18.60 -5.24 -2.16
N PRO A 142 18.79 -6.38 -1.45
CA PRO A 142 19.51 -7.54 -1.96
C PRO A 142 18.80 -8.18 -3.17
N ASP A 143 19.56 -8.92 -4.01
CA ASP A 143 19.04 -9.54 -5.23
C ASP A 143 17.96 -10.58 -4.98
N ASN A 144 17.95 -11.22 -3.81
CA ASN A 144 16.92 -12.17 -3.40
C ASN A 144 15.61 -11.51 -2.94
N PHE A 145 15.50 -10.17 -3.03
CA PHE A 145 14.26 -9.43 -2.77
C PHE A 145 13.77 -8.70 -4.02
N ALA A 146 12.46 -8.68 -4.20
CA ALA A 146 11.77 -7.85 -5.17
C ALA A 146 11.26 -6.56 -4.51
N VAL A 147 11.32 -5.44 -5.25
CA VAL A 147 10.67 -4.17 -4.88
C VAL A 147 9.28 -4.18 -5.50
N ASN A 148 8.21 -4.16 -4.68
CA ASN A 148 6.85 -4.36 -5.18
C ASN A 148 6.07 -3.06 -5.38
N ILE A 149 5.93 -2.25 -4.34
CA ILE A 149 5.04 -1.08 -4.32
C ILE A 149 5.51 -0.08 -3.28
N MET A 150 5.22 1.19 -3.48
CA MET A 150 5.29 2.20 -2.42
C MET A 150 3.91 2.45 -1.81
N ILE A 151 3.88 2.89 -0.55
CA ILE A 151 2.65 3.24 0.17
C ILE A 151 2.85 4.62 0.80
N ALA A 152 1.87 5.51 0.60
CA ALA A 152 1.73 6.74 1.38
C ALA A 152 0.73 6.50 2.50
N VAL A 153 1.09 6.92 3.72
CA VAL A 153 0.24 6.86 4.91
C VAL A 153 0.18 8.24 5.54
N GLY A 154 -0.99 8.64 6.05
CA GLY A 154 -1.12 9.93 6.73
C GLY A 154 -2.50 10.14 7.33
N HIS A 155 -2.64 11.23 8.06
CA HIS A 155 -3.94 11.69 8.55
C HIS A 155 -4.75 12.32 7.40
N PRO A 156 -6.09 12.15 7.39
CA PRO A 156 -6.93 12.74 6.35
C PRO A 156 -6.74 14.26 6.26
N GLY A 157 -6.64 14.75 5.02
CA GLY A 157 -6.65 16.16 4.67
C GLY A 157 -7.95 16.56 3.96
N ARG A 158 -8.02 17.80 3.50
CA ARG A 158 -9.15 18.33 2.77
C ARG A 158 -8.95 18.12 1.26
N VAL A 159 -10.02 17.86 0.53
CA VAL A 159 -9.98 17.69 -0.93
C VAL A 159 -9.43 18.96 -1.63
N GLU A 160 -9.72 20.13 -1.05
CA GLU A 160 -9.26 21.43 -1.53
C GLU A 160 -7.74 21.60 -1.49
N ASP A 161 -7.07 20.85 -0.62
CA ASP A 161 -5.61 20.87 -0.50
C ASP A 161 -4.91 20.08 -1.63
N LEU A 162 -5.67 19.28 -2.39
CA LEU A 162 -5.15 18.59 -3.56
C LEU A 162 -5.06 19.52 -4.77
N PRO A 163 -4.08 19.28 -5.67
CA PRO A 163 -4.08 19.88 -7.00
C PRO A 163 -5.45 19.71 -7.69
N GLU A 164 -5.93 20.77 -8.34
CA GLU A 164 -7.28 20.81 -8.93
C GLU A 164 -7.57 19.60 -9.82
N LYS A 165 -6.61 19.18 -10.63
CA LYS A 165 -6.72 18.00 -11.53
C LYS A 165 -6.97 16.67 -10.80
N LEU A 166 -6.69 16.57 -9.49
CA LEU A 166 -6.88 15.36 -8.70
C LEU A 166 -8.20 15.34 -7.93
N ARG A 167 -8.80 16.51 -7.63
CA ARG A 167 -10.03 16.63 -6.83
C ARG A 167 -11.21 15.80 -7.35
N PRO A 168 -11.49 15.73 -8.66
CA PRO A 168 -12.59 14.90 -9.17
C PRO A 168 -12.41 13.40 -8.92
N ARG A 169 -11.17 12.95 -8.70
CA ARG A 169 -10.83 11.56 -8.43
C ARG A 169 -10.78 11.22 -6.94
N GLU A 170 -10.96 12.20 -6.06
CA GLU A 170 -10.91 12.02 -4.61
C GLU A 170 -12.27 11.55 -4.09
N GLN A 171 -12.66 10.36 -4.55
CA GLN A 171 -13.89 9.69 -4.15
C GLN A 171 -13.74 8.16 -4.25
N PRO A 172 -14.47 7.39 -3.44
CA PRO A 172 -14.45 5.93 -3.53
C PRO A 172 -14.93 5.45 -4.90
N SER A 173 -14.14 4.62 -5.57
CA SER A 173 -14.49 4.02 -6.85
C SER A 173 -15.41 2.80 -6.69
N LEU A 174 -16.26 2.54 -7.66
CA LEU A 174 -17.05 1.32 -7.76
C LEU A 174 -16.16 0.12 -8.12
N ARG A 175 -16.75 -1.05 -8.12
CA ARG A 175 -16.13 -2.32 -8.54
C ARG A 175 -16.96 -2.96 -9.64
N ARG A 176 -16.33 -3.83 -10.43
CA ARG A 176 -17.04 -4.72 -11.34
C ARG A 176 -17.95 -5.66 -10.54
N PRO A 177 -19.05 -6.16 -11.12
CA PRO A 177 -19.87 -7.20 -10.51
C PRO A 177 -19.03 -8.43 -10.14
N VAL A 178 -19.31 -9.04 -8.98
CA VAL A 178 -18.58 -10.25 -8.53
C VAL A 178 -18.68 -11.38 -9.55
N THR A 179 -19.80 -11.46 -10.27
CA THR A 179 -20.04 -12.44 -11.34
C THR A 179 -19.08 -12.31 -12.54
N GLU A 180 -18.41 -11.18 -12.69
CA GLU A 180 -17.36 -10.98 -13.69
C GLU A 180 -15.95 -11.37 -13.17
N LEU A 181 -15.84 -11.73 -11.91
CA LEU A 181 -14.55 -11.98 -11.24
C LEU A 181 -14.43 -13.41 -10.70
N ALA A 182 -15.55 -14.12 -10.54
CA ALA A 182 -15.57 -15.47 -9.97
C ALA A 182 -16.32 -16.43 -10.92
N PHE A 183 -15.65 -17.51 -11.31
CA PHE A 183 -16.17 -18.46 -12.28
C PHE A 183 -16.09 -19.88 -11.74
N LYS A 184 -17.17 -20.66 -11.92
CA LYS A 184 -17.21 -22.07 -11.51
C LYS A 184 -16.46 -22.93 -12.52
N GLY A 185 -15.41 -23.57 -12.08
CA GLY A 185 -14.66 -24.58 -12.82
C GLY A 185 -13.61 -24.01 -13.78
N ARG A 186 -13.96 -23.07 -14.66
CA ARG A 186 -13.04 -22.52 -15.67
C ARG A 186 -13.34 -21.06 -16.01
N LEU A 187 -12.32 -20.34 -16.44
CA LEU A 187 -12.50 -19.00 -17.00
C LEU A 187 -13.25 -19.10 -18.35
N PRO A 188 -14.27 -18.25 -18.61
CA PRO A 188 -14.90 -18.16 -19.92
C PRO A 188 -13.86 -17.79 -21.01
N ARG A 189 -14.03 -18.34 -22.20
CA ARG A 189 -13.22 -17.97 -23.37
C ARG A 189 -13.74 -16.69 -24.00
#